data_2bc710a015c5b0801f4c6a2cd05df390
#
_entry.id   2bc710a015c5b0801f4c6a2cd05df390
#
_cell.length_a   1.000
_cell.length_b   1.000
_cell.length_c   1.000
_cell.angle_alpha   90.00
_cell.angle_beta   90.00
_cell.angle_gamma   90.00
#
_symmetry.space_group_name_H-M   'P 1'
#
loop_
_entity.id
_entity.type
_entity.pdbx_description
1 polymer ?
#
loop_
_entity_poly.entity_id
_entity_poly.type
_entity_poly.pdbx_seq_one_letter_code
_entity_poly.pdbx_strand_id
1 'polypeptide(L)'
;EPTTMRNKTILTRQRLLGAFAQANFTFDEWLTLNVTARNDWSSTLPVENRSYFYPSVGLSWNIMDMPFLKSKPSVVDFFKLRATFAEVGNPAPPYKIRARLVPQTSTGGGFLYDFFGDNPFLKPETVRSYEFGTELGFFKRRLTIEASWFSKTLIDQIIFQRLSYGTGFIFGLLNGGEMNTTGFEVQLGLVPIRTKNFEWELNMNLTHYDTKVLYLPADQSEYYNSDTWVHNNVRASAFAPADLLAARFNQAANRFDPTVNGRGAGSATAIGGFSYLRNSKGQVLINPTTGYPIMNSNFLPIGDRNPDFTMGIVNSFSFKNFNLSFLLDIRKGGDIYNGNEHYLVRNGLSVNTLDRDVAIVIPGVLRDGKEESEAPTVNTKEIIPSANETYYTTVLSPEEFVEKDINWLRLRDVTLRFNFPAKMLGSRRAVKELSIFVNGTDLFLITNYTGADPYISVTSPATGGAGGFGLDFGKTSLPRQ
;
A
#
# COMPACT_ATOMS: atom_id res chain seq x y z
N GLU A 1 14.30 33.84 -28.55
CA GLU A 1 15.23 32.70 -28.59
C GLU A 1 14.46 31.44 -28.97
N PRO A 2 14.89 30.65 -29.95
CA PRO A 2 14.18 29.45 -30.32
C PRO A 2 14.38 28.42 -29.19
N THR A 3 13.30 28.14 -28.47
CA THR A 3 13.22 26.97 -27.58
C THR A 3 13.31 25.70 -28.43
N THR A 4 14.52 25.17 -28.58
CA THR A 4 14.72 23.88 -29.22
C THR A 4 14.04 22.82 -28.35
N MET A 5 12.86 22.36 -28.76
CA MET A 5 12.25 21.15 -28.22
C MET A 5 13.20 19.99 -28.46
N ARG A 6 13.80 19.48 -27.40
CA ARG A 6 14.65 18.28 -27.49
C ARG A 6 13.78 17.05 -27.34
N ASN A 7 13.43 16.44 -28.45
CA ASN A 7 12.82 15.12 -28.44
C ASN A 7 13.88 14.08 -28.08
N LYS A 8 13.72 13.39 -26.96
CA LYS A 8 14.57 12.26 -26.55
C LYS A 8 13.81 10.97 -26.76
N THR A 9 14.25 10.15 -27.71
CA THR A 9 13.74 8.78 -27.86
C THR A 9 14.61 7.84 -27.03
N ILE A 10 13.99 7.13 -26.09
CA ILE A 10 14.66 6.10 -25.28
C ILE A 10 14.19 4.76 -25.79
N LEU A 11 15.12 3.96 -26.31
CA LEU A 11 14.87 2.59 -26.74
C LEU A 11 15.38 1.63 -25.68
N THR A 12 14.46 0.87 -25.07
CA THR A 12 14.78 -0.20 -24.12
C THR A 12 14.61 -1.55 -24.77
N ARG A 13 15.62 -2.40 -24.68
CA ARG A 13 15.59 -3.76 -25.23
C ARG A 13 15.80 -4.77 -24.11
N GLN A 14 14.89 -5.71 -24.04
CA GLN A 14 14.93 -6.88 -23.15
C GLN A 14 14.64 -8.12 -23.97
N ARG A 15 15.33 -9.22 -23.68
CA ARG A 15 15.04 -10.55 -24.21
C ARG A 15 14.75 -11.48 -23.05
N LEU A 16 13.61 -12.13 -23.12
CA LEU A 16 13.19 -13.16 -22.17
C LEU A 16 12.88 -14.42 -22.98
N LEU A 17 13.52 -15.52 -22.63
CA LEU A 17 13.21 -16.84 -23.15
C LEU A 17 12.66 -17.68 -22.00
N GLY A 18 11.55 -18.39 -22.21
CA GLY A 18 10.94 -19.25 -21.18
C GLY A 18 10.64 -20.63 -21.75
N ALA A 19 10.94 -21.65 -20.98
CA ALA A 19 10.50 -23.01 -21.22
C ALA A 19 9.65 -23.48 -20.04
N PHE A 20 8.49 -24.08 -20.30
CA PHE A 20 7.59 -24.55 -19.24
C PHE A 20 6.96 -25.89 -19.58
N ALA A 21 6.61 -26.61 -18.55
CA ALA A 21 5.81 -27.82 -18.63
C ALA A 21 4.70 -27.77 -17.59
N GLN A 22 3.55 -28.31 -17.94
CA GLN A 22 2.40 -28.42 -17.05
C GLN A 22 1.79 -29.81 -17.17
N ALA A 23 1.42 -30.38 -16.05
CA ALA A 23 0.67 -31.63 -15.97
C ALA A 23 -0.54 -31.46 -15.05
N ASN A 24 -1.69 -31.91 -15.53
CA ASN A 24 -2.94 -31.94 -14.76
C ASN A 24 -3.37 -33.40 -14.59
N PHE A 25 -3.52 -33.80 -13.34
CA PHE A 25 -3.99 -35.13 -12.98
C PHE A 25 -5.36 -34.98 -12.32
N THR A 26 -6.41 -35.47 -12.97
CA THR A 26 -7.77 -35.42 -12.41
C THR A 26 -8.20 -36.84 -12.07
N PHE A 27 -8.57 -37.06 -10.83
CA PHE A 27 -9.11 -38.32 -10.33
C PHE A 27 -10.62 -38.17 -10.15
N ASP A 28 -11.38 -38.96 -10.90
CA ASP A 28 -12.83 -39.13 -10.81
C ASP A 28 -13.61 -37.78 -10.69
N GLU A 29 -13.14 -36.74 -11.42
CA GLU A 29 -13.71 -35.39 -11.49
C GLU A 29 -13.68 -34.57 -10.16
N TRP A 30 -13.46 -35.19 -9.00
CA TRP A 30 -13.52 -34.51 -7.71
C TRP A 30 -12.16 -34.10 -7.13
N LEU A 31 -11.06 -34.70 -7.58
CA LEU A 31 -9.71 -34.32 -7.13
C LEU A 31 -8.82 -33.99 -8.33
N THR A 32 -8.24 -32.81 -8.34
CA THR A 32 -7.32 -32.37 -9.40
C THR A 32 -6.02 -31.92 -8.80
N LEU A 33 -4.90 -32.49 -9.28
CA LEU A 33 -3.54 -32.06 -9.00
C LEU A 33 -2.99 -31.37 -10.24
N ASN A 34 -2.54 -30.13 -10.10
CA ASN A 34 -1.83 -29.38 -11.10
C ASN A 34 -0.36 -29.24 -10.70
N VAL A 35 0.55 -29.56 -11.60
CA VAL A 35 2.00 -29.38 -11.39
C VAL A 35 2.55 -28.60 -12.57
N THR A 36 3.25 -27.51 -12.28
CA THR A 36 3.89 -26.68 -13.30
C THR A 36 5.36 -26.49 -12.95
N ALA A 37 6.20 -26.52 -13.95
CA ALA A 37 7.61 -26.17 -13.85
C ALA A 37 7.97 -25.20 -14.97
N ARG A 38 8.69 -24.13 -14.64
CA ARG A 38 9.14 -23.15 -15.62
C ARG A 38 10.57 -22.74 -15.35
N ASN A 39 11.33 -22.56 -16.43
CA ASN A 39 12.64 -21.93 -16.39
C ASN A 39 12.69 -20.77 -17.36
N ASP A 40 13.14 -19.62 -16.89
CA ASP A 40 13.31 -18.41 -17.69
C ASP A 40 14.77 -18.03 -17.80
N TRP A 41 15.13 -17.42 -18.94
CA TRP A 41 16.45 -16.82 -19.19
C TRP A 41 16.25 -15.35 -19.56
N SER A 42 16.82 -14.45 -18.77
CA SER A 42 16.70 -13.01 -19.00
C SER A 42 18.01 -12.36 -19.41
N SER A 43 17.98 -11.52 -20.44
CA SER A 43 19.13 -10.72 -20.87
C SER A 43 19.45 -9.56 -19.91
N THR A 44 18.63 -9.29 -18.93
CA THR A 44 18.80 -8.19 -17.96
C THR A 44 19.60 -8.59 -16.73
N LEU A 45 19.92 -9.87 -16.61
CA LEU A 45 20.70 -10.45 -15.53
C LEU A 45 22.11 -10.82 -15.99
N PRO A 46 23.10 -10.87 -15.08
CA PRO A 46 24.44 -11.36 -15.39
C PRO A 46 24.40 -12.83 -15.81
N VAL A 47 25.47 -13.28 -16.48
CA VAL A 47 25.52 -14.64 -17.09
C VAL A 47 25.22 -15.72 -16.07
N GLU A 48 25.75 -15.57 -14.86
CA GLU A 48 25.67 -16.52 -13.76
C GLU A 48 24.24 -16.65 -13.21
N ASN A 49 23.44 -15.58 -13.29
CA ASN A 49 22.12 -15.49 -12.68
C ASN A 49 20.97 -15.35 -13.70
N ARG A 50 21.29 -15.43 -15.01
CA ARG A 50 20.26 -15.20 -16.05
C ARG A 50 19.22 -16.28 -16.17
N SER A 51 19.54 -17.52 -15.74
CA SER A 51 18.65 -18.67 -15.76
C SER A 51 18.07 -18.88 -14.36
N TYR A 52 16.76 -18.95 -14.24
CA TYR A 52 16.09 -19.18 -12.97
C TYR A 52 14.86 -20.08 -13.16
N PHE A 53 14.78 -21.07 -12.29
CA PHE A 53 13.74 -22.11 -12.29
C PHE A 53 12.74 -21.86 -11.17
N TYR A 54 11.47 -22.09 -11.45
CA TYR A 54 10.41 -21.97 -10.44
C TYR A 54 9.26 -22.95 -10.69
N PRO A 55 8.86 -23.71 -9.65
CA PRO A 55 7.77 -24.67 -9.70
C PRO A 55 6.47 -24.08 -9.16
N SER A 56 5.35 -24.75 -9.51
CA SER A 56 4.10 -24.60 -8.77
C SER A 56 3.36 -25.93 -8.64
N VAL A 57 2.63 -26.08 -7.55
CA VAL A 57 1.77 -27.23 -7.29
C VAL A 57 0.44 -26.72 -6.73
N GLY A 58 -0.66 -27.15 -7.35
CA GLY A 58 -2.01 -26.80 -6.92
C GLY A 58 -2.86 -28.06 -6.75
N LEU A 59 -3.57 -28.14 -5.65
CA LEU A 59 -4.56 -29.19 -5.36
C LEU A 59 -5.94 -28.55 -5.29
N SER A 60 -6.90 -29.14 -6.00
CA SER A 60 -8.30 -28.74 -5.98
C SER A 60 -9.16 -29.96 -5.66
N TRP A 61 -9.98 -29.86 -4.63
CA TRP A 61 -10.81 -30.94 -4.13
C TRP A 61 -12.28 -30.54 -4.05
N ASN A 62 -13.08 -31.05 -5.01
CA ASN A 62 -14.53 -30.84 -5.07
C ASN A 62 -15.23 -31.92 -4.21
N ILE A 63 -15.50 -31.62 -2.98
CA ILE A 63 -15.99 -32.58 -1.98
C ILE A 63 -17.38 -33.09 -2.34
N MET A 64 -18.27 -32.22 -2.87
CA MET A 64 -19.63 -32.59 -3.22
C MET A 64 -19.71 -33.51 -4.44
N ASP A 65 -18.65 -33.58 -5.26
CA ASP A 65 -18.59 -34.45 -6.43
C ASP A 65 -18.11 -35.86 -6.11
N MET A 66 -17.76 -36.14 -4.85
CA MET A 66 -17.38 -37.49 -4.41
C MET A 66 -18.55 -38.48 -4.59
N PRO A 67 -18.30 -39.73 -5.02
CA PRO A 67 -19.34 -40.69 -5.38
C PRO A 67 -20.41 -40.93 -4.30
N PHE A 68 -20.02 -40.90 -3.03
CA PHE A 68 -20.91 -41.14 -1.90
C PHE A 68 -21.70 -39.89 -1.47
N LEU A 69 -21.37 -38.68 -1.97
CA LEU A 69 -22.06 -37.42 -1.70
C LEU A 69 -22.88 -36.93 -2.87
N LYS A 70 -22.46 -37.24 -4.09
CA LYS A 70 -23.03 -36.69 -5.37
C LYS A 70 -24.54 -36.90 -5.51
N SER A 71 -25.12 -37.93 -4.91
CA SER A 71 -26.54 -38.26 -5.02
C SER A 71 -27.39 -37.88 -3.81
N LYS A 72 -26.82 -37.28 -2.76
CA LYS A 72 -27.53 -36.94 -1.55
C LYS A 72 -28.12 -35.53 -1.64
N PRO A 73 -29.43 -35.35 -1.34
CA PRO A 73 -29.99 -34.02 -1.15
C PRO A 73 -29.23 -33.30 -0.03
N SER A 74 -28.71 -32.13 -0.32
CA SER A 74 -27.93 -31.37 0.65
C SER A 74 -28.33 -29.89 0.62
N VAL A 75 -28.26 -29.24 1.75
CA VAL A 75 -28.32 -27.77 1.84
C VAL A 75 -27.07 -27.17 1.23
N VAL A 76 -25.95 -27.92 1.23
CA VAL A 76 -24.70 -27.54 0.59
C VAL A 76 -24.71 -28.06 -0.84
N ASP A 77 -24.72 -27.17 -1.81
CA ASP A 77 -24.76 -27.50 -3.24
C ASP A 77 -23.35 -27.63 -3.84
N PHE A 78 -22.40 -26.96 -3.24
CA PHE A 78 -21.02 -26.88 -3.72
C PHE A 78 -20.07 -26.73 -2.54
N PHE A 79 -19.01 -27.53 -2.53
CA PHE A 79 -17.94 -27.42 -1.56
C PHE A 79 -16.62 -27.83 -2.19
N LYS A 80 -15.74 -26.86 -2.37
CA LYS A 80 -14.41 -27.04 -2.93
C LYS A 80 -13.36 -26.50 -1.97
N LEU A 81 -12.30 -27.28 -1.80
CA LEU A 81 -11.07 -26.85 -1.14
C LEU A 81 -9.96 -26.71 -2.18
N ARG A 82 -9.09 -25.72 -1.98
CA ARG A 82 -7.89 -25.54 -2.79
C ARG A 82 -6.69 -25.26 -1.91
N ALA A 83 -5.55 -25.78 -2.32
CA ALA A 83 -4.25 -25.50 -1.71
C ALA A 83 -3.24 -25.31 -2.84
N THR A 84 -2.46 -24.25 -2.77
CA THR A 84 -1.48 -23.92 -3.81
C THR A 84 -0.16 -23.52 -3.17
N PHE A 85 0.92 -24.05 -3.72
CA PHE A 85 2.27 -23.57 -3.56
C PHE A 85 2.78 -23.09 -4.92
N ALA A 86 3.37 -21.90 -4.98
CA ALA A 86 3.98 -21.41 -6.21
C ALA A 86 5.21 -20.56 -5.91
N GLU A 87 6.21 -20.70 -6.76
CA GLU A 87 7.32 -19.75 -6.86
C GLU A 87 7.24 -19.03 -8.20
N VAL A 88 7.65 -17.75 -8.24
CA VAL A 88 7.72 -16.93 -9.45
C VAL A 88 8.98 -16.09 -9.38
N GLY A 89 9.78 -16.14 -10.45
CA GLY A 89 10.97 -15.29 -10.60
C GLY A 89 10.66 -14.03 -11.39
N ASN A 90 11.24 -12.90 -10.98
CA ASN A 90 11.16 -11.61 -11.67
C ASN A 90 12.56 -11.07 -11.94
N PRO A 91 12.96 -10.82 -13.21
CA PRO A 91 14.30 -10.37 -13.51
C PRO A 91 14.50 -8.89 -13.21
N ALA A 92 15.77 -8.46 -13.07
CA ALA A 92 16.11 -7.07 -12.89
C ALA A 92 15.64 -6.19 -14.07
N PRO A 93 15.41 -4.88 -13.84
CA PRO A 93 15.18 -3.93 -14.91
C PRO A 93 16.36 -3.89 -15.91
N PRO A 94 16.13 -3.56 -17.18
CA PRO A 94 17.19 -3.50 -18.19
C PRO A 94 18.29 -2.49 -17.83
N TYR A 95 19.52 -2.80 -18.27
CA TYR A 95 20.71 -1.94 -18.16
C TYR A 95 21.13 -1.58 -16.73
N LYS A 96 20.91 -2.47 -15.76
CA LYS A 96 21.27 -2.27 -14.36
C LYS A 96 22.49 -3.08 -13.89
N ILE A 97 22.99 -3.97 -14.74
CA ILE A 97 24.17 -4.79 -14.45
C ILE A 97 25.50 -4.14 -14.87
N ARG A 98 25.46 -3.01 -15.57
CA ARG A 98 26.63 -2.22 -15.98
C ARG A 98 26.32 -0.74 -15.93
N ALA A 99 27.21 0.05 -15.36
CA ALA A 99 27.10 1.49 -15.31
C ALA A 99 27.05 2.09 -16.73
N ARG A 100 26.26 3.12 -16.90
CA ARG A 100 26.19 3.88 -18.15
C ARG A 100 26.68 5.29 -17.93
N LEU A 101 27.34 5.81 -18.95
CA LEU A 101 27.62 7.23 -19.04
C LEU A 101 26.50 7.91 -19.83
N VAL A 102 25.94 8.97 -19.29
CA VAL A 102 24.90 9.77 -19.93
C VAL A 102 25.56 11.00 -20.56
N PRO A 103 25.38 11.24 -21.87
CA PRO A 103 25.96 12.41 -22.51
C PRO A 103 25.37 13.70 -21.92
N GLN A 104 26.24 14.62 -21.55
CA GLN A 104 25.87 15.95 -21.06
C GLN A 104 26.02 16.94 -22.21
N THR A 105 24.95 17.64 -22.51
CA THR A 105 24.89 18.60 -23.63
C THR A 105 24.99 20.05 -23.20
N SER A 106 25.05 20.34 -21.90
CA SER A 106 25.28 21.68 -21.36
C SER A 106 26.78 21.95 -21.25
N THR A 107 27.21 23.16 -21.66
CA THR A 107 28.58 23.69 -21.46
C THR A 107 29.72 22.76 -21.87
N GLY A 108 29.97 22.66 -23.18
CA GLY A 108 31.23 22.08 -23.72
C GLY A 108 31.21 20.57 -23.99
N GLY A 109 30.12 19.87 -23.72
CA GLY A 109 30.01 18.43 -23.91
C GLY A 109 30.66 17.64 -22.78
N GLY A 110 30.47 16.30 -22.79
CA GLY A 110 31.01 15.39 -21.80
C GLY A 110 30.03 14.29 -21.42
N PHE A 111 30.41 13.50 -20.43
CA PHE A 111 29.59 12.40 -19.91
C PHE A 111 29.52 12.50 -18.40
N LEU A 112 28.32 12.21 -17.87
CA LEU A 112 28.07 12.05 -16.45
C LEU A 112 27.75 10.58 -16.15
N TYR A 113 27.96 10.17 -14.93
CA TYR A 113 27.38 8.93 -14.43
C TYR A 113 25.86 8.98 -14.47
N ASP A 114 25.23 7.85 -14.75
CA ASP A 114 23.78 7.71 -14.62
C ASP A 114 23.36 7.90 -13.15
N PHE A 115 22.10 8.18 -12.93
CA PHE A 115 21.51 8.33 -11.60
C PHE A 115 21.70 7.06 -10.75
N PHE A 116 21.72 5.90 -11.41
CA PHE A 116 21.86 4.60 -10.79
C PHE A 116 23.23 4.00 -11.05
N GLY A 117 23.89 3.59 -9.96
CA GLY A 117 25.04 2.70 -10.02
C GLY A 117 24.63 1.31 -10.51
N ASP A 118 25.59 0.58 -11.04
CA ASP A 118 25.40 -0.78 -11.50
C ASP A 118 25.61 -1.82 -10.39
N ASN A 119 25.07 -3.01 -10.64
CA ASN A 119 25.40 -4.19 -9.85
C ASN A 119 25.55 -5.39 -10.78
N PRO A 120 26.80 -5.83 -11.04
CA PRO A 120 27.06 -6.98 -11.90
C PRO A 120 26.69 -8.33 -11.27
N PHE A 121 26.24 -8.36 -10.01
CA PHE A 121 25.89 -9.57 -9.27
C PHE A 121 24.38 -9.72 -9.04
N LEU A 122 23.55 -8.92 -9.72
CA LEU A 122 22.12 -8.97 -9.55
C LEU A 122 21.55 -10.38 -9.80
N LYS A 123 20.66 -10.79 -8.91
CA LYS A 123 19.85 -12.00 -9.00
C LYS A 123 18.40 -11.65 -9.37
N PRO A 124 17.60 -12.59 -9.88
CA PRO A 124 16.17 -12.41 -9.98
C PRO A 124 15.56 -12.29 -8.58
N GLU A 125 14.53 -11.49 -8.47
CA GLU A 125 13.63 -11.52 -7.30
C GLU A 125 12.81 -12.80 -7.36
N THR A 126 12.51 -13.39 -6.21
CA THR A 126 11.65 -14.59 -6.11
C THR A 126 10.46 -14.30 -5.21
N VAL A 127 9.26 -14.59 -5.70
CA VAL A 127 8.05 -14.60 -4.88
C VAL A 127 7.66 -16.04 -4.62
N ARG A 128 7.65 -16.42 -3.35
CA ARG A 128 7.16 -17.71 -2.86
C ARG A 128 5.80 -17.51 -2.22
N SER A 129 4.79 -18.24 -2.67
CA SER A 129 3.41 -18.09 -2.20
C SER A 129 2.81 -19.42 -1.77
N TYR A 130 2.06 -19.36 -0.68
CA TYR A 130 1.16 -20.38 -0.20
C TYR A 130 -0.25 -19.81 -0.18
N GLU A 131 -1.21 -20.55 -0.69
CA GLU A 131 -2.62 -20.17 -0.66
C GLU A 131 -3.49 -21.36 -0.29
N PHE A 132 -4.43 -21.13 0.63
CA PHE A 132 -5.47 -22.07 1.01
C PHE A 132 -6.82 -21.39 0.82
N GLY A 133 -7.72 -22.03 0.08
CA GLY A 133 -9.02 -21.45 -0.22
C GLY A 133 -10.15 -22.47 -0.10
N THR A 134 -11.34 -21.94 0.12
CA THR A 134 -12.59 -22.69 0.11
C THR A 134 -13.65 -21.95 -0.69
N GLU A 135 -14.46 -22.72 -1.39
CA GLU A 135 -15.64 -22.21 -2.10
C GLU A 135 -16.85 -23.03 -1.63
N LEU A 136 -17.86 -22.37 -1.13
CA LEU A 136 -19.07 -22.97 -0.59
C LEU A 136 -20.30 -22.40 -1.31
N GLY A 137 -21.25 -23.26 -1.65
CA GLY A 137 -22.55 -22.90 -2.19
C GLY A 137 -23.67 -23.57 -1.38
N PHE A 138 -24.68 -22.77 -1.02
CA PHE A 138 -25.79 -23.23 -0.23
C PHE A 138 -27.12 -22.84 -0.88
N PHE A 139 -28.18 -23.62 -0.63
CA PHE A 139 -29.54 -23.31 -1.03
C PHE A 139 -29.70 -23.05 -2.54
N LYS A 140 -29.14 -23.91 -3.38
CA LYS A 140 -29.07 -23.76 -4.84
C LYS A 140 -28.33 -22.47 -5.25
N ARG A 141 -27.17 -22.26 -4.61
CA ARG A 141 -26.30 -21.10 -4.79
C ARG A 141 -26.96 -19.76 -4.48
N ARG A 142 -27.96 -19.75 -3.58
CA ARG A 142 -28.48 -18.48 -3.05
C ARG A 142 -27.55 -17.81 -2.04
N LEU A 143 -26.69 -18.60 -1.41
CA LEU A 143 -25.58 -18.14 -0.62
C LEU A 143 -24.31 -18.79 -1.18
N THR A 144 -23.36 -17.97 -1.55
CA THR A 144 -22.02 -18.40 -1.95
C THR A 144 -20.98 -17.72 -1.06
N ILE A 145 -20.01 -18.48 -0.62
CA ILE A 145 -18.89 -17.98 0.18
C ILE A 145 -17.62 -18.48 -0.49
N GLU A 146 -16.74 -17.57 -0.81
CA GLU A 146 -15.37 -17.86 -1.20
C GLU A 146 -14.45 -17.21 -0.17
N ALA A 147 -13.56 -17.97 0.42
CA ALA A 147 -12.58 -17.50 1.37
C ALA A 147 -11.22 -18.03 1.03
N SER A 148 -10.20 -17.19 1.04
CA SER A 148 -8.81 -17.60 0.88
C SER A 148 -7.92 -16.93 1.92
N TRP A 149 -6.95 -17.69 2.37
CA TRP A 149 -5.82 -17.22 3.14
C TRP A 149 -4.56 -17.37 2.30
N PHE A 150 -3.68 -16.39 2.36
CA PHE A 150 -2.42 -16.44 1.62
C PHE A 150 -1.25 -15.92 2.45
N SER A 151 -0.06 -16.43 2.12
CA SER A 151 1.22 -15.90 2.57
C SER A 151 2.17 -15.85 1.40
N LYS A 152 2.69 -14.65 1.10
CA LYS A 152 3.60 -14.37 -0.02
C LYS A 152 4.89 -13.79 0.52
N THR A 153 6.01 -14.46 0.29
CA THR A 153 7.32 -13.97 0.67
C THR A 153 8.07 -13.53 -0.57
N LEU A 154 8.45 -12.27 -0.62
CA LEU A 154 9.35 -11.70 -1.61
C LEU A 154 10.78 -11.83 -1.09
N ILE A 155 11.62 -12.54 -1.84
CA ILE A 155 13.00 -12.90 -1.50
C ILE A 155 13.92 -12.27 -2.52
N ASP A 156 15.09 -11.82 -2.09
CA ASP A 156 16.11 -11.17 -2.94
C ASP A 156 15.55 -9.95 -3.69
N GLN A 157 14.63 -9.20 -3.06
CA GLN A 157 14.05 -7.99 -3.67
C GLN A 157 15.15 -7.04 -4.11
N ILE A 158 15.02 -6.51 -5.33
CA ILE A 158 15.95 -5.52 -5.87
C ILE A 158 15.53 -4.16 -5.33
N ILE A 159 16.29 -3.69 -4.35
CA ILE A 159 16.05 -2.40 -3.69
C ILE A 159 17.00 -1.33 -4.19
N PHE A 160 16.53 -0.08 -4.14
CA PHE A 160 17.34 1.11 -4.42
C PHE A 160 17.93 1.62 -3.11
N GLN A 161 19.23 1.43 -2.95
CA GLN A 161 19.98 1.98 -1.84
C GLN A 161 20.51 3.36 -2.20
N ARG A 162 20.31 4.34 -1.34
CA ARG A 162 20.94 5.64 -1.50
C ARG A 162 22.42 5.55 -1.22
N LEU A 163 23.23 5.98 -2.17
CA LEU A 163 24.68 6.00 -2.05
C LEU A 163 25.20 7.37 -1.58
N SER A 164 26.41 7.39 -1.04
CA SER A 164 27.11 8.65 -0.81
C SER A 164 27.39 9.34 -2.15
N TYR A 165 27.19 10.64 -2.20
CA TYR A 165 27.48 11.44 -3.41
C TYR A 165 28.94 11.33 -3.88
N GLY A 166 29.86 10.98 -2.98
CA GLY A 166 31.25 10.70 -3.34
C GLY A 166 31.45 9.52 -4.28
N THR A 167 30.46 8.63 -4.46
CA THR A 167 30.51 7.52 -5.42
C THR A 167 30.25 7.96 -6.85
N GLY A 168 29.70 9.16 -7.07
CA GLY A 168 29.25 9.66 -8.36
C GLY A 168 27.84 9.18 -8.76
N PHE A 169 27.21 8.31 -7.97
CA PHE A 169 25.85 7.81 -8.16
C PHE A 169 24.95 8.28 -7.03
N ILE A 170 23.63 8.36 -7.28
CA ILE A 170 22.65 8.69 -6.25
C ILE A 170 22.09 7.41 -5.64
N PHE A 171 21.78 6.41 -6.47
CA PHE A 171 21.28 5.12 -6.04
C PHE A 171 22.15 3.97 -6.52
N GLY A 172 22.32 2.96 -5.70
CA GLY A 172 22.76 1.62 -6.06
C GLY A 172 21.59 0.65 -6.09
N LEU A 173 21.72 -0.43 -6.86
CA LEU A 173 20.78 -1.54 -6.85
C LEU A 173 21.44 -2.74 -6.18
N LEU A 174 20.69 -3.38 -5.29
CA LEU A 174 21.15 -4.62 -4.66
C LEU A 174 19.96 -5.56 -4.37
N ASN A 175 20.22 -6.86 -4.38
CA ASN A 175 19.29 -7.83 -3.83
C ASN A 175 19.48 -7.86 -2.32
N GLY A 176 18.46 -7.47 -1.56
CA GLY A 176 18.67 -7.33 -0.12
C GLY A 176 17.39 -7.10 0.68
N GLY A 177 16.23 -7.09 0.03
CA GLY A 177 14.97 -7.03 0.74
C GLY A 177 14.32 -8.40 0.86
N GLU A 178 13.80 -8.72 2.04
CA GLU A 178 12.88 -9.83 2.24
C GLU A 178 11.64 -9.31 2.95
N MET A 179 10.47 -9.55 2.34
CA MET A 179 9.18 -9.10 2.84
C MET A 179 8.17 -10.23 2.78
N ASN A 180 7.31 -10.32 3.78
CA ASN A 180 6.22 -11.27 3.80
C ASN A 180 4.88 -10.55 3.88
N THR A 181 3.98 -10.87 2.95
CA THR A 181 2.59 -10.42 2.96
C THR A 181 1.69 -11.60 3.33
N THR A 182 0.99 -11.49 4.45
CA THR A 182 0.00 -12.48 4.89
C THR A 182 -1.36 -11.82 4.95
N GLY A 183 -2.39 -12.50 4.47
CA GLY A 183 -3.73 -11.94 4.46
C GLY A 183 -4.82 -12.96 4.22
N PHE A 184 -6.04 -12.47 4.25
CA PHE A 184 -7.22 -13.24 3.85
C PHE A 184 -8.17 -12.38 3.02
N GLU A 185 -8.88 -13.04 2.13
CA GLU A 185 -9.91 -12.47 1.29
C GLU A 185 -11.18 -13.29 1.45
N VAL A 186 -12.32 -12.61 1.55
CA VAL A 186 -13.63 -13.24 1.63
C VAL A 186 -14.56 -12.59 0.64
N GLN A 187 -15.20 -13.40 -0.20
CA GLN A 187 -16.30 -12.98 -1.06
C GLN A 187 -17.58 -13.67 -0.62
N LEU A 188 -18.63 -12.89 -0.43
CA LEU A 188 -19.96 -13.35 -0.08
C LEU A 188 -20.92 -12.93 -1.18
N GLY A 189 -21.61 -13.90 -1.80
CA GLY A 189 -22.74 -13.68 -2.69
C GLY A 189 -24.01 -14.16 -2.01
N LEU A 190 -25.03 -13.30 -1.94
CA LEU A 190 -26.30 -13.64 -1.31
C LEU A 190 -27.46 -13.17 -2.20
N VAL A 191 -28.45 -14.04 -2.40
CA VAL A 191 -29.73 -13.72 -3.04
C VAL A 191 -30.85 -13.89 -2.01
N PRO A 192 -31.08 -12.86 -1.17
CA PRO A 192 -32.07 -12.95 -0.08
C PRO A 192 -33.47 -13.18 -0.61
N ILE A 193 -33.84 -12.49 -1.69
CA ILE A 193 -35.17 -12.53 -2.27
C ILE A 193 -35.05 -12.77 -3.78
N ARG A 194 -35.75 -13.79 -4.27
CA ARG A 194 -35.92 -14.05 -5.70
C ARG A 194 -37.35 -14.47 -5.96
N THR A 195 -38.09 -13.60 -6.64
CA THR A 195 -39.46 -13.84 -7.08
C THR A 195 -39.57 -13.59 -8.59
N LYS A 196 -40.72 -13.84 -9.19
CA LYS A 196 -40.95 -13.59 -10.61
C LYS A 196 -40.70 -12.13 -11.05
N ASN A 197 -40.95 -11.17 -10.16
CA ASN A 197 -40.91 -9.74 -10.49
C ASN A 197 -39.88 -8.95 -9.69
N PHE A 198 -39.28 -9.54 -8.65
CA PHE A 198 -38.32 -8.86 -7.79
C PHE A 198 -37.18 -9.80 -7.40
N GLU A 199 -35.96 -9.31 -7.57
CA GLU A 199 -34.75 -9.98 -7.15
C GLU A 199 -33.87 -8.97 -6.39
N TRP A 200 -33.31 -9.41 -5.27
CA TRP A 200 -32.29 -8.71 -4.52
C TRP A 200 -31.05 -9.58 -4.45
N GLU A 201 -29.95 -9.04 -4.94
CA GLU A 201 -28.62 -9.64 -4.85
C GLU A 201 -27.71 -8.73 -4.02
N LEU A 202 -26.92 -9.33 -3.15
CA LEU A 202 -25.90 -8.68 -2.36
C LEU A 202 -24.59 -9.40 -2.60
N ASN A 203 -23.56 -8.65 -3.03
CA ASN A 203 -22.21 -9.14 -3.16
C ASN A 203 -21.30 -8.32 -2.26
N MET A 204 -20.51 -9.00 -1.44
CA MET A 204 -19.55 -8.38 -0.53
C MET A 204 -18.18 -8.98 -0.77
N ASN A 205 -17.17 -8.14 -0.81
CA ASN A 205 -15.78 -8.54 -0.77
C ASN A 205 -15.09 -7.86 0.42
N LEU A 206 -14.32 -8.63 1.17
CA LEU A 206 -13.53 -8.16 2.30
C LEU A 206 -12.09 -8.63 2.11
N THR A 207 -11.16 -7.71 2.27
CA THR A 207 -9.72 -7.98 2.17
C THR A 207 -9.00 -7.42 3.39
N HIS A 208 -8.20 -8.26 4.00
CA HIS A 208 -7.22 -7.90 5.02
C HIS A 208 -5.86 -8.44 4.62
N TYR A 209 -4.82 -7.64 4.72
CA TYR A 209 -3.44 -8.11 4.58
C TYR A 209 -2.50 -7.24 5.41
N ASP A 210 -1.38 -7.84 5.81
CA ASP A 210 -0.26 -7.16 6.46
C ASP A 210 1.03 -7.54 5.75
N THR A 211 1.88 -6.55 5.47
CA THR A 211 3.18 -6.77 4.82
C THR A 211 4.29 -6.38 5.76
N LYS A 212 5.03 -7.38 6.20
CA LYS A 212 6.17 -7.23 7.12
C LYS A 212 7.49 -7.31 6.38
N VAL A 213 8.40 -6.44 6.74
CA VAL A 213 9.79 -6.54 6.35
C VAL A 213 10.47 -7.56 7.27
N LEU A 214 10.97 -8.64 6.69
CA LEU A 214 11.69 -9.68 7.43
C LEU A 214 13.19 -9.36 7.52
N TYR A 215 13.74 -8.79 6.45
CA TYR A 215 15.15 -8.48 6.36
C TYR A 215 15.38 -7.25 5.46
N LEU A 216 16.32 -6.40 5.88
CA LEU A 216 17.02 -5.42 5.07
C LEU A 216 18.52 -5.55 5.33
N PRO A 217 19.40 -5.15 4.40
CA PRO A 217 20.85 -5.14 4.63
C PRO A 217 21.23 -4.37 5.90
N ALA A 218 22.29 -4.80 6.58
CA ALA A 218 22.65 -4.34 7.92
C ALA A 218 22.86 -2.82 8.05
N ASP A 219 23.16 -2.13 6.96
CA ASP A 219 23.33 -0.68 6.88
C ASP A 219 22.06 0.08 6.46
N GLN A 220 20.96 -0.64 6.20
CA GLN A 220 19.68 -0.08 5.78
C GLN A 220 18.67 -0.10 6.92
N SER A 221 18.18 1.06 7.36
CA SER A 221 17.05 1.16 8.29
C SER A 221 15.71 1.20 7.57
N GLU A 222 15.71 1.65 6.32
CA GLU A 222 14.52 1.80 5.52
C GLU A 222 14.79 1.58 4.03
N TYR A 223 13.72 1.28 3.31
CA TYR A 223 13.67 1.23 1.86
C TYR A 223 12.56 2.15 1.35
N TYR A 224 12.86 3.01 0.39
CA TYR A 224 11.92 4.02 -0.11
C TYR A 224 10.87 3.43 -1.05
N ASN A 225 9.60 3.62 -0.72
CA ASN A 225 8.48 3.37 -1.63
C ASN A 225 8.06 4.63 -2.40
N SER A 226 8.37 5.81 -1.85
CA SER A 226 8.18 7.09 -2.53
C SER A 226 9.31 8.04 -2.17
N ASP A 227 9.56 8.99 -3.06
CA ASP A 227 10.53 10.06 -2.81
C ASP A 227 9.78 11.38 -2.71
N THR A 228 9.71 11.91 -1.50
CA THR A 228 8.97 13.14 -1.20
C THR A 228 9.85 14.19 -0.54
N TRP A 229 11.09 14.33 -1.01
CA TRP A 229 12.09 15.27 -0.49
C TRP A 229 11.57 16.70 -0.32
N VAL A 230 10.57 17.06 -1.11
CA VAL A 230 10.03 18.42 -1.18
C VAL A 230 9.15 18.76 0.02
N HIS A 231 8.63 17.75 0.74
CA HIS A 231 7.63 17.96 1.79
C HIS A 231 8.12 17.45 3.15
N ASN A 232 9.00 18.22 3.80
CA ASN A 232 9.46 17.98 5.18
C ASN A 232 10.10 16.60 5.40
N ASN A 233 10.65 15.98 4.36
CA ASN A 233 11.24 14.65 4.35
C ASN A 233 10.28 13.50 4.67
N VAL A 234 8.98 13.72 4.79
CA VAL A 234 8.02 12.63 4.99
C VAL A 234 7.88 11.81 3.71
N ARG A 235 7.95 10.50 3.83
CA ARG A 235 7.88 9.57 2.70
C ARG A 235 7.24 8.24 3.06
N ALA A 236 6.73 7.56 2.05
CA ALA A 236 6.33 6.17 2.16
C ALA A 236 7.57 5.29 2.13
N SER A 237 7.74 4.46 3.13
CA SER A 237 8.91 3.59 3.30
C SER A 237 8.51 2.22 3.85
N ALA A 238 9.36 1.23 3.57
CA ALA A 238 9.42 -0.01 4.32
C ALA A 238 10.54 0.09 5.33
N PHE A 239 10.27 -0.19 6.60
CA PHE A 239 11.25 -0.11 7.67
C PHE A 239 11.73 -1.49 8.13
N ALA A 240 12.99 -1.58 8.49
CA ALA A 240 13.55 -2.76 9.14
C ALA A 240 12.76 -3.12 10.42
N PRO A 241 12.76 -4.40 10.85
CA PRO A 241 12.15 -4.84 12.09
C PRO A 241 12.61 -4.03 13.30
N ALA A 242 11.75 -3.92 14.30
CA ALA A 242 11.97 -3.05 15.48
C ALA A 242 13.25 -3.38 16.27
N ASP A 243 13.60 -4.66 16.36
CA ASP A 243 14.82 -5.12 17.00
C ASP A 243 16.10 -4.67 16.26
N LEU A 244 16.08 -4.72 14.93
CA LEU A 244 17.17 -4.23 14.09
C LEU A 244 17.29 -2.71 14.16
N LEU A 245 16.16 -1.99 14.13
CA LEU A 245 16.15 -0.54 14.30
C LEU A 245 16.67 -0.17 15.69
N ALA A 246 16.23 -0.88 16.75
CA ALA A 246 16.70 -0.66 18.11
C ALA A 246 18.21 -0.91 18.26
N ALA A 247 18.71 -2.02 17.72
CA ALA A 247 20.14 -2.31 17.74
C ALA A 247 20.98 -1.22 17.06
N ARG A 248 20.46 -0.65 15.97
CA ARG A 248 21.14 0.40 15.21
C ARG A 248 21.14 1.76 15.90
N PHE A 249 20.02 2.17 16.49
CA PHE A 249 19.85 3.50 17.05
C PHE A 249 20.06 3.58 18.55
N ASN A 250 20.17 2.46 19.26
CA ASN A 250 20.47 2.40 20.69
C ASN A 250 21.96 2.63 21.04
N GLN A 251 22.81 2.94 20.07
CA GLN A 251 24.18 3.22 20.37
C GLN A 251 24.31 4.54 21.15
N ALA A 252 24.76 4.41 22.39
CA ALA A 252 25.25 5.46 23.25
C ALA A 252 24.31 6.68 23.44
N ALA A 253 23.36 6.58 24.34
CA ALA A 253 22.59 7.68 24.96
C ALA A 253 21.39 8.24 24.18
N ASN A 254 21.15 7.87 22.95
CA ASN A 254 19.89 8.18 22.28
C ASN A 254 19.00 6.94 22.34
N ARG A 255 18.17 6.89 23.36
CA ARG A 255 17.21 5.81 23.53
C ARG A 255 16.25 5.80 22.36
N PHE A 256 16.28 4.69 21.63
CA PHE A 256 15.21 4.32 20.73
C PHE A 256 13.93 4.22 21.57
N ASP A 257 12.95 5.05 21.30
CA ASP A 257 11.67 4.99 21.98
C ASP A 257 10.82 3.86 21.37
N PRO A 258 10.64 2.73 22.07
CA PRO A 258 9.86 1.62 21.56
C PRO A 258 8.37 1.99 21.41
N THR A 259 7.89 3.05 22.05
CA THR A 259 6.48 3.45 22.00
C THR A 259 6.16 4.23 20.72
N VAL A 260 7.12 4.98 20.18
CA VAL A 260 6.98 5.68 18.89
C VAL A 260 7.05 4.69 17.72
N ASN A 261 7.72 3.57 17.91
CA ASN A 261 7.98 2.58 16.87
C ASN A 261 7.04 1.37 16.90
N GLY A 262 6.04 1.39 17.75
CA GLY A 262 5.02 0.35 17.80
C GLY A 262 4.23 0.23 16.49
N ARG A 263 4.11 1.33 15.75
CA ARG A 263 3.34 1.38 14.50
C ARG A 263 4.27 1.76 13.35
N GLY A 264 4.46 0.82 12.41
CA GLY A 264 5.29 1.02 11.22
C GLY A 264 6.69 0.42 11.27
N ALA A 265 7.26 0.10 12.45
CA ALA A 265 8.51 -0.65 12.53
C ALA A 265 8.30 -2.08 11.99
N GLY A 266 9.15 -2.50 11.06
CA GLY A 266 8.97 -3.77 10.35
C GLY A 266 7.83 -3.77 9.35
N SER A 267 7.14 -2.66 9.11
CA SER A 267 6.10 -2.54 8.08
C SER A 267 6.67 -2.15 6.75
N ALA A 268 6.15 -2.75 5.67
CA ALA A 268 6.45 -2.35 4.30
C ALA A 268 5.62 -1.13 3.83
N THR A 269 4.65 -0.70 4.63
CA THR A 269 3.71 0.40 4.31
C THR A 269 3.79 1.57 5.27
N ALA A 270 4.91 1.72 5.99
CA ALA A 270 5.10 2.77 6.96
C ALA A 270 5.14 4.17 6.33
N ILE A 271 4.81 5.17 7.15
CA ILE A 271 5.12 6.57 6.93
C ILE A 271 6.41 6.86 7.66
N GLY A 272 7.47 7.21 6.93
CA GLY A 272 8.75 7.62 7.49
C GLY A 272 8.80 9.13 7.68
N GLY A 273 9.35 9.58 8.82
CA GLY A 273 9.48 10.99 9.14
C GLY A 273 10.29 11.24 10.39
N PHE A 274 10.34 12.49 10.79
CA PHE A 274 10.90 12.88 12.10
C PHE A 274 9.77 12.95 13.13
N SER A 275 10.10 12.61 14.37
CA SER A 275 9.21 12.61 15.52
C SER A 275 9.81 13.43 16.67
N TYR A 276 9.06 13.63 17.73
CA TYR A 276 9.61 14.14 18.97
C TYR A 276 10.36 13.05 19.73
N LEU A 277 11.38 13.46 20.45
CA LEU A 277 12.06 12.60 21.40
C LEU A 277 11.13 12.31 22.58
N ARG A 278 11.10 11.06 23.05
CA ARG A 278 10.20 10.61 24.12
C ARG A 278 10.99 9.86 25.18
N ASN A 279 10.44 9.82 26.38
CA ASN A 279 10.94 8.94 27.45
C ASN A 279 10.42 7.49 27.25
N SER A 280 10.84 6.57 28.12
CA SER A 280 10.40 5.16 28.08
C SER A 280 8.91 4.95 28.31
N LYS A 281 8.21 5.96 28.85
CA LYS A 281 6.74 5.97 29.04
C LYS A 281 5.99 6.58 27.85
N GLY A 282 6.68 6.98 26.78
CA GLY A 282 6.10 7.58 25.58
C GLY A 282 5.77 9.08 25.69
N GLN A 283 6.16 9.75 26.77
CA GLN A 283 5.90 11.17 26.96
C GLN A 283 6.94 12.01 26.20
N VAL A 284 6.47 13.05 25.51
CA VAL A 284 7.33 13.97 24.76
C VAL A 284 8.31 14.68 25.69
N LEU A 285 9.57 14.70 25.30
CA LEU A 285 10.63 15.41 26.04
C LEU A 285 10.65 16.89 25.63
N ILE A 286 10.54 17.73 26.64
CA ILE A 286 10.52 19.19 26.49
C ILE A 286 11.85 19.77 26.98
N ASN A 287 12.38 20.71 26.23
CA ASN A 287 13.56 21.47 26.62
C ASN A 287 13.23 22.39 27.84
N PRO A 288 13.86 22.19 29.00
CA PRO A 288 13.52 22.94 30.20
C PRO A 288 13.82 24.44 30.09
N THR A 289 14.71 24.85 29.15
CA THR A 289 15.05 26.25 28.95
C THR A 289 14.05 26.95 28.01
N THR A 290 13.66 26.30 26.93
CA THR A 290 12.82 26.94 25.90
C THR A 290 11.33 26.60 25.99
N GLY A 291 10.94 25.49 26.62
CA GLY A 291 9.57 24.99 26.66
C GLY A 291 9.15 24.29 25.36
N TYR A 292 10.04 24.15 24.36
CA TYR A 292 9.76 23.48 23.10
C TYR A 292 10.05 21.98 23.17
N PRO A 293 9.34 21.15 22.40
CA PRO A 293 9.63 19.74 22.28
C PRO A 293 11.00 19.52 21.62
N ILE A 294 11.66 18.46 21.99
CA ILE A 294 12.96 18.09 21.47
C ILE A 294 12.74 17.15 20.28
N MET A 295 13.25 17.53 19.10
CA MET A 295 13.19 16.69 17.91
C MET A 295 14.09 15.47 18.03
N ASN A 296 13.60 14.32 17.61
CA ASN A 296 14.42 13.14 17.37
C ASN A 296 15.21 13.34 16.07
N SER A 297 16.53 13.22 16.14
CA SER A 297 17.40 13.35 14.96
C SER A 297 17.36 12.15 14.03
N ASN A 298 16.79 11.03 14.46
CA ASN A 298 16.67 9.81 13.67
C ASN A 298 15.41 9.88 12.80
N PHE A 299 15.54 9.43 11.56
CA PHE A 299 14.41 9.24 10.66
C PHE A 299 13.80 7.87 10.94
N LEU A 300 12.56 7.85 11.40
CA LEU A 300 11.88 6.68 11.94
C LEU A 300 10.45 6.55 11.39
N PRO A 301 9.80 5.40 11.56
CA PRO A 301 8.39 5.28 11.24
C PRO A 301 7.54 6.13 12.21
N ILE A 302 6.68 6.98 11.66
CA ILE A 302 5.75 7.85 12.40
C ILE A 302 4.29 7.46 12.20
N GLY A 303 4.01 6.47 11.35
CA GLY A 303 2.70 5.90 11.09
C GLY A 303 2.76 4.69 10.17
N ASP A 304 1.63 4.02 10.00
CA ASP A 304 1.44 2.92 9.05
C ASP A 304 0.19 3.14 8.22
N ARG A 305 0.34 3.09 6.90
CA ARG A 305 -0.72 3.35 5.92
C ARG A 305 -1.61 2.13 5.66
N ASN A 306 -1.21 0.95 6.16
CA ASN A 306 -1.95 -0.28 5.92
C ASN A 306 -3.30 -0.25 6.65
N PRO A 307 -4.44 -0.46 5.95
CA PRO A 307 -5.72 -0.56 6.63
C PRO A 307 -5.86 -1.88 7.40
N ASP A 308 -6.68 -1.88 8.45
CA ASP A 308 -7.08 -3.11 9.13
C ASP A 308 -7.85 -4.02 8.17
N PHE A 309 -8.75 -3.41 7.38
CA PHE A 309 -9.42 -4.08 6.25
C PHE A 309 -10.04 -3.07 5.28
N THR A 310 -10.32 -3.55 4.08
CA THR A 310 -11.17 -2.89 3.10
C THR A 310 -12.33 -3.79 2.73
N MET A 311 -13.52 -3.19 2.51
CA MET A 311 -14.72 -3.93 2.17
C MET A 311 -15.55 -3.19 1.13
N GLY A 312 -15.95 -3.89 0.08
CA GLY A 312 -16.91 -3.44 -0.90
C GLY A 312 -18.24 -4.17 -0.75
N ILE A 313 -19.35 -3.46 -0.79
CA ILE A 313 -20.70 -4.05 -0.73
C ILE A 313 -21.50 -3.54 -1.92
N VAL A 314 -21.78 -4.43 -2.87
CA VAL A 314 -22.68 -4.16 -4.00
C VAL A 314 -24.06 -4.69 -3.67
N ASN A 315 -25.05 -3.82 -3.70
CA ASN A 315 -26.45 -4.19 -3.67
C ASN A 315 -27.06 -3.99 -5.05
N SER A 316 -27.81 -4.98 -5.52
CA SER A 316 -28.52 -4.95 -6.79
C SER A 316 -29.98 -5.35 -6.58
N PHE A 317 -30.87 -4.48 -6.99
CA PHE A 317 -32.32 -4.68 -6.91
C PHE A 317 -32.89 -4.67 -8.32
N SER A 318 -33.55 -5.74 -8.70
CA SER A 318 -34.25 -5.85 -9.99
C SER A 318 -35.74 -5.92 -9.70
N PHE A 319 -36.52 -4.97 -10.23
CA PHE A 319 -37.96 -4.96 -10.14
C PHE A 319 -38.56 -4.79 -11.53
N LYS A 320 -39.10 -5.88 -12.10
CA LYS A 320 -39.60 -5.93 -13.49
C LYS A 320 -38.50 -5.44 -14.46
N ASN A 321 -38.68 -4.24 -15.02
CA ASN A 321 -37.77 -3.65 -16.01
C ASN A 321 -36.78 -2.64 -15.41
N PHE A 322 -36.86 -2.37 -14.11
CA PHE A 322 -35.97 -1.48 -13.40
C PHE A 322 -34.88 -2.26 -12.69
N ASN A 323 -33.66 -1.75 -12.77
CA ASN A 323 -32.53 -2.25 -12.01
C ASN A 323 -31.88 -1.07 -11.27
N LEU A 324 -31.75 -1.20 -9.96
CA LEU A 324 -30.99 -0.28 -9.10
C LEU A 324 -29.79 -1.03 -8.55
N SER A 325 -28.60 -0.49 -8.73
CA SER A 325 -27.42 -1.01 -8.06
C SER A 325 -26.64 0.11 -7.39
N PHE A 326 -25.99 -0.20 -6.27
CA PHE A 326 -25.07 0.73 -5.62
C PHE A 326 -23.91 -0.01 -4.94
N LEU A 327 -22.76 0.66 -4.90
CA LEU A 327 -21.55 0.19 -4.25
C LEU A 327 -21.22 1.06 -3.05
N LEU A 328 -21.16 0.43 -1.88
CA LEU A 328 -20.57 1.00 -0.67
C LEU A 328 -19.13 0.54 -0.57
N ASP A 329 -18.20 1.49 -0.43
CA ASP A 329 -16.77 1.28 -0.23
C ASP A 329 -16.41 1.68 1.20
N ILE A 330 -15.87 0.72 1.95
CA ILE A 330 -15.56 0.84 3.37
C ILE A 330 -14.08 0.56 3.56
N ARG A 331 -13.42 1.43 4.30
CA ARG A 331 -12.08 1.19 4.83
C ARG A 331 -12.08 1.38 6.33
N LYS A 332 -11.36 0.52 7.00
CA LYS A 332 -11.06 0.61 8.43
C LYS A 332 -9.56 0.67 8.65
N GLY A 333 -9.10 1.67 9.41
CA GLY A 333 -7.72 1.78 9.85
C GLY A 333 -6.74 2.28 8.79
N GLY A 334 -5.49 2.32 9.18
CA GLY A 334 -4.37 2.91 8.44
C GLY A 334 -4.26 4.41 8.65
N ASP A 335 -3.03 4.90 8.60
CA ASP A 335 -2.71 6.31 8.85
C ASP A 335 -2.56 7.08 7.55
N ILE A 336 -2.82 8.38 7.61
CA ILE A 336 -2.60 9.31 6.50
C ILE A 336 -1.76 10.49 6.99
N TYR A 337 -0.70 10.81 6.28
CA TYR A 337 0.02 12.04 6.47
C TYR A 337 -0.70 13.18 5.73
N ASN A 338 -1.23 14.14 6.50
CA ASN A 338 -1.87 15.34 5.96
C ASN A 338 -0.82 16.42 5.68
N GLY A 339 -0.05 16.22 4.60
CA GLY A 339 1.00 17.13 4.19
C GLY A 339 0.47 18.46 3.66
N ASN A 340 -0.80 18.49 3.20
CA ASN A 340 -1.46 19.73 2.82
C ASN A 340 -1.67 20.63 4.04
N GLU A 341 -2.23 20.09 5.13
CA GLU A 341 -2.37 20.83 6.39
C GLU A 341 -1.02 21.27 6.95
N HIS A 342 -0.02 20.37 6.91
CA HIS A 342 1.34 20.72 7.33
C HIS A 342 1.89 21.92 6.54
N TYR A 343 1.66 21.95 5.21
CA TYR A 343 2.07 23.07 4.38
C TYR A 343 1.31 24.37 4.75
N LEU A 344 0.00 24.28 4.96
CA LEU A 344 -0.84 25.43 5.35
C LEU A 344 -0.42 25.99 6.72
N VAL A 345 -0.20 25.12 7.71
CA VAL A 345 0.27 25.51 9.05
C VAL A 345 1.63 26.17 8.98
N ARG A 346 2.57 25.57 8.25
CA ARG A 346 3.92 26.12 8.07
C ARG A 346 3.93 27.52 7.49
N ASN A 347 2.97 27.84 6.64
CA ASN A 347 2.85 29.14 5.99
C ASN A 347 1.86 30.10 6.69
N GLY A 348 1.29 29.68 7.84
CA GLY A 348 0.31 30.48 8.58
C GLY A 348 -1.03 30.67 7.85
N LEU A 349 -1.38 29.74 6.96
CA LEU A 349 -2.59 29.77 6.13
C LEU A 349 -3.70 28.88 6.68
N SER A 350 -3.40 28.02 7.63
CA SER A 350 -4.38 27.17 8.29
C SER A 350 -5.15 27.91 9.37
N VAL A 351 -6.42 27.55 9.54
CA VAL A 351 -7.25 28.01 10.69
C VAL A 351 -6.64 27.60 12.04
N ASN A 352 -5.86 26.49 12.07
CA ASN A 352 -5.16 26.04 13.25
C ASN A 352 -3.98 26.95 13.68
N THR A 353 -3.71 28.01 12.93
CA THR A 353 -2.70 29.01 13.29
C THR A 353 -3.29 30.34 13.73
N LEU A 354 -4.62 30.44 13.89
CA LEU A 354 -5.29 31.68 14.31
C LEU A 354 -4.90 32.08 15.73
N ASP A 355 -4.71 31.13 16.64
CA ASP A 355 -4.38 31.35 18.06
C ASP A 355 -2.86 31.45 18.30
N ARG A 356 -2.07 31.75 17.26
CA ARG A 356 -0.60 31.81 17.34
C ARG A 356 -0.03 32.81 18.36
N ASP A 357 -0.83 33.81 18.74
CA ASP A 357 -0.44 34.85 19.70
C ASP A 357 -0.87 34.49 21.14
N VAL A 358 -1.56 33.36 21.33
CA VAL A 358 -2.00 32.88 22.64
C VAL A 358 -0.88 32.04 23.27
N ALA A 359 -0.65 32.25 24.56
CA ALA A 359 0.30 31.43 25.32
C ALA A 359 -0.24 30.02 25.49
N ILE A 360 0.59 29.01 25.17
CA ILE A 360 0.29 27.59 25.31
C ILE A 360 1.37 26.88 26.09
N VAL A 361 0.99 25.79 26.75
CA VAL A 361 1.93 24.82 27.36
C VAL A 361 1.93 23.55 26.54
N ILE A 362 3.06 23.19 25.94
CA ILE A 362 3.17 21.96 25.15
C ILE A 362 3.16 20.76 26.11
N PRO A 363 2.24 19.79 25.94
CA PRO A 363 2.17 18.61 26.79
C PRO A 363 3.45 17.78 26.70
N GLY A 364 4.01 17.38 27.86
CA GLY A 364 5.21 16.58 27.93
C GLY A 364 5.91 16.70 29.28
N VAL A 365 7.10 16.13 29.35
CA VAL A 365 7.94 16.16 30.53
C VAL A 365 9.27 16.82 30.24
N LEU A 366 9.81 17.53 31.21
CA LEU A 366 11.08 18.24 31.05
C LEU A 366 12.25 17.26 30.97
N ARG A 367 13.18 17.53 30.06
CA ARG A 367 14.47 16.82 29.98
C ARG A 367 15.43 17.45 30.97
N ASP A 368 15.20 17.19 32.28
CA ASP A 368 15.92 17.74 33.39
C ASP A 368 16.77 16.70 34.18
N GLY A 369 16.90 15.50 33.62
CA GLY A 369 17.58 14.35 34.23
C GLY A 369 16.66 13.45 35.07
N LYS A 370 15.37 13.79 35.18
CA LYS A 370 14.33 13.00 35.86
C LYS A 370 13.29 12.44 34.93
N GLU A 371 13.46 12.62 33.64
CA GLU A 371 12.49 12.23 32.59
C GLU A 371 12.14 10.75 32.61
N GLU A 372 13.06 9.90 33.12
CA GLU A 372 12.85 8.44 33.23
C GLU A 372 12.44 7.98 34.63
N SER A 373 12.28 8.90 35.57
CA SER A 373 11.88 8.60 36.96
C SER A 373 10.40 8.14 36.99
N GLU A 374 9.98 7.61 38.15
CA GLU A 374 8.56 7.26 38.37
C GLU A 374 7.64 8.48 38.31
N ALA A 375 8.12 9.66 38.74
CA ALA A 375 7.42 10.93 38.71
C ALA A 375 8.27 11.98 37.96
N PRO A 376 8.25 11.95 36.60
CA PRO A 376 8.98 12.92 35.78
C PRO A 376 8.39 14.32 35.96
N THR A 377 9.21 15.36 35.83
CA THR A 377 8.78 16.75 35.92
C THR A 377 7.89 17.10 34.72
N VAL A 378 6.61 17.37 34.99
CA VAL A 378 5.66 17.79 33.94
C VAL A 378 6.01 19.20 33.44
N ASN A 379 5.92 19.43 32.15
CA ASN A 379 6.10 20.75 31.57
C ASN A 379 4.96 21.70 31.97
N THR A 380 5.33 22.86 32.53
CA THR A 380 4.40 23.95 32.86
C THR A 380 4.81 25.26 32.19
N LYS A 381 5.84 25.22 31.34
CA LYS A 381 6.38 26.42 30.70
C LYS A 381 5.51 26.87 29.55
N GLU A 382 5.03 28.09 29.63
CA GLU A 382 4.28 28.75 28.57
C GLU A 382 5.21 29.21 27.47
N ILE A 383 4.74 29.06 26.24
CA ILE A 383 5.33 29.60 25.01
C ILE A 383 4.26 30.33 24.20
N ILE A 384 4.67 31.32 23.41
CA ILE A 384 3.82 31.98 22.43
C ILE A 384 4.34 31.56 21.05
N PRO A 385 3.57 30.80 20.25
CA PRO A 385 4.03 30.31 18.96
C PRO A 385 4.56 31.40 18.01
N SER A 386 3.87 32.53 17.92
CA SER A 386 4.28 33.67 17.05
C SER A 386 5.55 34.38 17.51
N ALA A 387 5.96 34.24 18.79
CA ALA A 387 7.20 34.80 19.30
C ALA A 387 8.45 34.06 18.79
N ASN A 388 8.28 32.94 18.09
CA ASN A 388 9.37 32.18 17.49
C ASN A 388 9.13 32.03 15.98
N GLU A 389 9.94 32.69 15.18
CA GLU A 389 9.87 32.64 13.71
C GLU A 389 9.96 31.21 13.13
N THR A 390 10.61 30.30 13.86
CA THR A 390 10.81 28.92 13.40
C THR A 390 9.83 27.94 14.01
N TYR A 391 8.86 28.39 14.83
CA TYR A 391 7.93 27.48 15.52
C TYR A 391 7.23 26.52 14.54
N TYR A 392 6.56 27.08 13.54
CA TYR A 392 5.80 26.33 12.54
C TYR A 392 6.66 25.62 11.49
N THR A 393 7.93 25.99 11.35
CA THR A 393 8.83 25.44 10.32
C THR A 393 9.82 24.41 10.85
N THR A 394 10.16 24.48 12.15
CA THR A 394 11.24 23.68 12.74
C THR A 394 10.85 23.00 14.05
N VAL A 395 9.97 23.61 14.85
CA VAL A 395 9.58 23.07 16.15
C VAL A 395 8.48 22.02 16.00
N LEU A 396 7.51 22.24 15.09
CA LEU A 396 6.48 21.25 14.83
C LEU A 396 7.03 20.06 14.05
N SER A 397 6.82 18.88 14.63
CA SER A 397 7.21 17.61 14.02
C SER A 397 6.24 17.18 12.93
N PRO A 398 6.70 16.55 11.83
CA PRO A 398 5.84 15.90 10.85
C PRO A 398 4.85 14.90 11.45
N GLU A 399 5.17 14.27 12.59
CA GLU A 399 4.26 13.30 13.24
C GLU A 399 2.93 13.91 13.68
N GLU A 400 2.89 15.21 13.97
CA GLU A 400 1.67 15.93 14.35
C GLU A 400 0.63 15.97 13.23
N PHE A 401 1.08 15.80 12.00
CA PHE A 401 0.25 15.81 10.81
C PHE A 401 -0.05 14.40 10.29
N VAL A 402 0.29 13.35 11.05
CA VAL A 402 -0.13 11.99 10.77
C VAL A 402 -1.46 11.72 11.47
N GLU A 403 -2.51 11.71 10.69
CA GLU A 403 -3.85 11.34 11.15
C GLU A 403 -3.97 9.82 11.23
N LYS A 404 -4.30 9.32 12.41
CA LYS A 404 -4.27 7.88 12.71
C LYS A 404 -5.65 7.23 12.57
N ASP A 405 -5.65 5.93 12.27
CA ASP A 405 -6.87 5.11 12.21
C ASP A 405 -7.95 5.70 11.32
N ILE A 406 -7.57 6.06 10.09
CA ILE A 406 -8.51 6.65 9.13
C ILE A 406 -9.52 5.62 8.65
N ASN A 407 -10.77 6.00 8.78
CA ASN A 407 -11.91 5.19 8.37
C ASN A 407 -12.75 5.95 7.37
N TRP A 408 -13.38 5.23 6.45
CA TRP A 408 -14.40 5.81 5.59
C TRP A 408 -15.53 4.85 5.25
N LEU A 409 -16.68 5.45 4.99
CA LEU A 409 -17.81 4.87 4.26
C LEU A 409 -18.10 5.77 3.07
N ARG A 410 -18.01 5.24 1.87
CA ARG A 410 -18.23 5.97 0.62
C ARG A 410 -19.33 5.32 -0.20
N LEU A 411 -20.26 6.10 -0.71
CA LEU A 411 -21.17 5.67 -1.77
C LEU A 411 -20.50 5.93 -3.11
N ARG A 412 -19.85 4.87 -3.62
CA ARG A 412 -18.94 4.95 -4.75
C ARG A 412 -19.64 5.03 -6.08
N ASP A 413 -20.71 4.29 -6.22
CA ASP A 413 -21.48 4.20 -7.45
C ASP A 413 -22.95 3.95 -7.14
N VAL A 414 -23.83 4.59 -7.89
CA VAL A 414 -25.28 4.30 -7.91
C VAL A 414 -25.73 4.32 -9.36
N THR A 415 -26.30 3.23 -9.83
CA THR A 415 -26.84 3.12 -11.19
C THR A 415 -28.30 2.75 -11.13
N LEU A 416 -29.17 3.57 -11.74
CA LEU A 416 -30.55 3.23 -12.02
C LEU A 416 -30.72 3.00 -13.52
N ARG A 417 -31.18 1.80 -13.89
CA ARG A 417 -31.38 1.40 -15.29
C ARG A 417 -32.83 0.99 -15.53
N PHE A 418 -33.35 1.38 -16.67
CA PHE A 418 -34.62 0.90 -17.21
C PHE A 418 -34.41 0.16 -18.53
N ASN A 419 -34.82 -1.10 -18.60
CA ASN A 419 -34.76 -1.93 -19.79
C ASN A 419 -36.13 -1.90 -20.47
N PHE A 420 -36.18 -1.46 -21.71
CA PHE A 420 -37.43 -1.43 -22.49
C PHE A 420 -37.89 -2.86 -22.80
N PRO A 421 -39.11 -3.26 -22.43
CA PRO A 421 -39.60 -4.59 -22.74
C PRO A 421 -39.75 -4.77 -24.25
N ALA A 422 -39.48 -5.97 -24.75
CA ALA A 422 -39.51 -6.28 -26.17
C ALA A 422 -40.82 -5.86 -26.89
N LYS A 423 -41.92 -5.86 -26.16
CA LYS A 423 -43.25 -5.39 -26.67
C LYS A 423 -43.26 -3.91 -27.06
N MET A 424 -42.44 -3.08 -26.43
CA MET A 424 -42.30 -1.65 -26.73
C MET A 424 -41.38 -1.37 -27.93
N LEU A 425 -40.54 -2.33 -28.33
CA LEU A 425 -39.56 -2.17 -29.40
C LEU A 425 -40.12 -2.48 -30.80
N GLY A 426 -41.39 -2.87 -30.87
CA GLY A 426 -42.09 -3.15 -32.11
C GLY A 426 -41.78 -4.50 -32.77
N SER A 427 -42.55 -4.90 -33.76
CA SER A 427 -42.44 -6.21 -34.41
C SER A 427 -41.30 -6.33 -35.43
N ARG A 428 -40.69 -5.21 -35.83
CA ARG A 428 -39.58 -5.15 -36.81
C ARG A 428 -38.22 -5.33 -36.19
N ARG A 429 -37.92 -6.35 -35.53
CA ARG A 429 -36.64 -6.83 -34.96
C ARG A 429 -35.31 -6.09 -35.27
N ALA A 430 -35.37 -4.82 -35.69
CA ALA A 430 -34.19 -4.00 -35.95
C ALA A 430 -33.46 -3.64 -34.64
N VAL A 431 -34.19 -3.41 -33.54
CA VAL A 431 -33.66 -3.18 -32.21
C VAL A 431 -34.05 -4.35 -31.32
N LYS A 432 -33.07 -5.12 -30.84
CA LYS A 432 -33.30 -6.30 -30.01
C LYS A 432 -33.42 -5.93 -28.54
N GLU A 433 -32.62 -4.98 -28.12
CA GLU A 433 -32.52 -4.50 -26.71
C GLU A 433 -32.32 -3.00 -26.71
N LEU A 434 -32.98 -2.33 -25.80
CA LEU A 434 -32.81 -0.91 -25.52
C LEU A 434 -32.86 -0.71 -24.00
N SER A 435 -31.91 0.02 -23.48
CA SER A 435 -31.93 0.45 -22.08
C SER A 435 -31.52 1.90 -21.96
N ILE A 436 -32.01 2.57 -20.94
CA ILE A 436 -31.58 3.89 -20.51
C ILE A 436 -31.10 3.76 -19.05
N PHE A 437 -30.05 4.48 -18.70
CA PHE A 437 -29.55 4.46 -17.33
C PHE A 437 -29.07 5.84 -16.91
N VAL A 438 -29.07 6.06 -15.60
CA VAL A 438 -28.46 7.20 -14.93
C VAL A 438 -27.47 6.62 -13.92
N ASN A 439 -26.27 7.16 -13.91
CA ASN A 439 -25.22 6.77 -12.99
C ASN A 439 -24.74 8.00 -12.21
N GLY A 440 -24.46 7.81 -10.94
CA GLY A 440 -23.84 8.80 -10.07
C GLY A 440 -22.63 8.18 -9.38
N THR A 441 -21.49 8.88 -9.36
CA THR A 441 -20.25 8.39 -8.75
C THR A 441 -19.81 9.30 -7.61
N ASP A 442 -19.20 8.69 -6.59
CA ASP A 442 -18.66 9.36 -5.39
C ASP A 442 -19.64 10.34 -4.71
N LEU A 443 -20.92 9.92 -4.57
CA LEU A 443 -22.00 10.80 -4.17
C LEU A 443 -21.91 11.29 -2.73
N PHE A 444 -21.38 10.46 -1.81
CA PHE A 444 -21.07 10.92 -0.46
C PHE A 444 -19.88 10.16 0.15
N LEU A 445 -19.23 10.80 1.11
CA LEU A 445 -18.13 10.29 1.91
C LEU A 445 -18.37 10.66 3.37
N ILE A 446 -18.27 9.67 4.26
CA ILE A 446 -18.21 9.84 5.70
C ILE A 446 -16.83 9.34 6.14
N THR A 447 -16.04 10.19 6.80
CA THR A 447 -14.69 9.87 7.23
C THR A 447 -14.30 10.69 8.46
N ASN A 448 -13.33 10.20 9.22
CA ASN A 448 -12.66 10.95 10.28
C ASN A 448 -11.40 11.69 9.78
N TYR A 449 -11.05 11.57 8.50
CA TYR A 449 -9.95 12.33 7.91
C TYR A 449 -10.32 13.81 7.80
N THR A 450 -9.41 14.71 8.22
CA THR A 450 -9.67 16.16 8.22
C THR A 450 -9.39 16.84 6.90
N GLY A 451 -8.62 16.20 6.00
CA GLY A 451 -8.35 16.71 4.66
C GLY A 451 -9.52 16.51 3.69
N ALA A 452 -9.30 16.85 2.43
CA ALA A 452 -10.37 16.87 1.41
C ALA A 452 -10.91 15.47 1.06
N ASP A 453 -10.03 14.50 0.88
CA ASP A 453 -10.41 13.12 0.53
C ASP A 453 -9.32 12.14 1.00
N PRO A 454 -9.65 11.12 1.81
CA PRO A 454 -8.68 10.13 2.28
C PRO A 454 -8.21 9.15 1.19
N TYR A 455 -8.89 9.07 0.04
CA TYR A 455 -8.48 8.25 -1.11
C TYR A 455 -7.39 8.95 -1.92
N ILE A 456 -6.23 9.11 -1.28
CA ILE A 456 -5.12 9.87 -1.83
C ILE A 456 -3.96 8.95 -2.15
N SER A 457 -3.34 9.17 -3.30
CA SER A 457 -2.08 8.53 -3.68
C SER A 457 -1.19 9.55 -4.36
N VAL A 458 0.01 9.69 -3.85
CA VAL A 458 1.05 10.49 -4.49
C VAL A 458 1.87 9.59 -5.41
N THR A 459 2.00 9.99 -6.67
CA THR A 459 2.95 9.37 -7.58
C THR A 459 4.32 9.99 -7.33
N SER A 460 5.32 9.16 -7.05
CA SER A 460 6.70 9.61 -6.96
C SER A 460 7.37 9.54 -8.33
N PRO A 461 7.80 10.67 -8.90
CA PRO A 461 8.49 10.66 -10.19
C PRO A 461 9.92 10.10 -10.10
N ALA A 462 10.57 10.16 -8.94
CA ALA A 462 11.96 9.76 -8.78
C ALA A 462 12.14 8.24 -8.67
N THR A 463 11.25 7.54 -7.96
CA THR A 463 11.30 6.08 -7.81
C THR A 463 10.40 5.35 -8.80
N GLY A 464 9.58 6.08 -9.57
CA GLY A 464 8.70 5.51 -10.60
C GLY A 464 7.55 4.67 -10.07
N GLY A 465 7.26 4.74 -8.76
CA GLY A 465 6.28 3.89 -8.09
C GLY A 465 4.97 4.59 -7.74
N ALA A 466 3.89 3.82 -7.71
CA ALA A 466 2.59 4.20 -7.14
C ALA A 466 2.56 4.06 -5.59
N GLY A 467 3.72 3.97 -4.94
CA GLY A 467 3.86 3.60 -3.53
C GLY A 467 3.44 4.68 -2.52
N GLY A 468 2.96 5.83 -2.98
CA GLY A 468 2.68 6.98 -2.12
C GLY A 468 1.23 7.09 -1.62
N PHE A 469 0.44 6.03 -1.61
CA PHE A 469 -0.90 6.09 -1.01
C PHE A 469 -0.79 6.46 0.48
N GLY A 470 -1.79 7.18 1.00
CA GLY A 470 -1.81 7.67 2.37
C GLY A 470 -0.88 8.84 2.65
N LEU A 471 -0.33 9.49 1.61
CA LEU A 471 0.38 10.76 1.72
C LEU A 471 -0.41 11.83 0.96
N ASP A 472 -0.95 12.81 1.68
CA ASP A 472 -1.67 13.94 1.10
C ASP A 472 -0.75 15.15 0.93
N PHE A 473 -0.57 15.58 -0.33
CA PHE A 473 0.18 16.80 -0.67
C PHE A 473 -0.70 17.81 -1.43
N GLY A 474 -1.99 17.88 -1.06
CA GLY A 474 -2.92 18.86 -1.62
C GLY A 474 -3.48 18.49 -3.00
N LYS A 475 -3.66 17.18 -3.27
CA LYS A 475 -4.43 16.77 -4.45
C LYS A 475 -5.91 17.12 -4.26
N THR A 476 -6.54 17.55 -5.35
CA THR A 476 -8.00 17.72 -5.37
C THR A 476 -8.71 16.38 -5.19
N SER A 477 -9.81 16.40 -4.45
CA SER A 477 -10.72 15.25 -4.34
C SER A 477 -11.20 14.79 -5.72
N LEU A 478 -11.58 13.51 -5.80
CA LEU A 478 -12.25 13.00 -7.01
C LEU A 478 -13.53 13.81 -7.27
N PRO A 479 -13.77 14.24 -8.52
CA PRO A 479 -15.00 14.96 -8.83
C PRO A 479 -16.21 14.05 -8.62
N ARG A 480 -17.25 14.56 -7.95
CA ARG A 480 -18.57 13.91 -7.91
C ARG A 480 -19.21 14.03 -9.29
N GLN A 481 -19.63 12.93 -9.86
CA GLN A 481 -20.26 12.87 -11.19
C GLN A 481 -21.62 12.17 -11.11
#